data_b707b8049b5358459e54aa322b55ce8f
#
_entry.id   b707b8049b5358459e54aa322b55ce8f
#
_cell.length_a   1.000
_cell.length_b   1.000
_cell.length_c   1.000
_cell.angle_alpha   90.00
_cell.angle_beta   90.00
_cell.angle_gamma   90.00
#
_symmetry.space_group_name_H-M   'P 1'
#
loop_
_entity.id
_entity.type
_entity.pdbx_description
1 polymer ?
#
loop_
_entity_poly.entity_id
_entity_poly.type
_entity_poly.pdbx_seq_one_letter_code
_entity_poly.pdbx_strand_id
1 'polypeptide(L)'
;MKLNQSFVKYDMNGKSMVIPLADADFHGVVQGNKTVGVILDCLSQDTTEEEIVSALCDRFDGDPAVIRADVADVIAKLREIGAIE
;
A
#
# COMPACT_ATOMS: atom_id res chain seq x y z
N MET A 1 -2.37 2.50 -11.38
CA MET A 1 -1.22 2.02 -10.62
C MET A 1 -1.57 0.74 -9.91
N LYS A 2 -0.60 -0.10 -9.67
CA LYS A 2 -0.80 -1.46 -9.22
C LYS A 2 0.49 -1.93 -8.55
N LEU A 3 0.37 -2.85 -7.59
CA LEU A 3 1.55 -3.44 -6.96
C LEU A 3 2.36 -4.23 -7.98
N ASN A 4 3.66 -3.98 -8.01
CA ASN A 4 4.57 -4.67 -8.93
C ASN A 4 4.62 -6.17 -8.61
N GLN A 5 4.69 -7.01 -9.64
CA GLN A 5 4.73 -8.47 -9.51
C GLN A 5 5.95 -8.98 -8.74
N SER A 6 7.00 -8.17 -8.62
CA SER A 6 8.19 -8.51 -7.83
C SER A 6 7.99 -8.32 -6.33
N PHE A 7 6.80 -7.95 -5.90
CA PHE A 7 6.46 -7.76 -4.49
C PHE A 7 5.18 -8.49 -4.16
N VAL A 8 5.10 -9.02 -2.94
CA VAL A 8 3.90 -9.69 -2.45
C VAL A 8 3.46 -9.07 -1.13
N LYS A 9 2.15 -9.02 -0.94
CA LYS A 9 1.56 -8.61 0.33
C LYS A 9 1.45 -9.83 1.23
N TYR A 10 1.82 -9.66 2.50
CA TYR A 10 1.69 -10.70 3.51
C TYR A 10 1.13 -10.12 4.79
N ASP A 11 0.12 -10.79 5.39
CA ASP A 11 -0.49 -10.36 6.64
C ASP A 11 -0.06 -11.30 7.77
N MET A 12 0.42 -10.73 8.86
CA MET A 12 0.82 -11.48 10.04
C MET A 12 0.51 -10.67 11.30
N ASN A 13 -0.22 -11.28 12.25
CA ASN A 13 -0.52 -10.70 13.56
C ASN A 13 -1.16 -9.30 13.46
N GLY A 14 -2.05 -9.11 12.48
CA GLY A 14 -2.74 -7.85 12.27
C GLY A 14 -1.91 -6.77 11.60
N LYS A 15 -0.70 -7.10 11.16
CA LYS A 15 0.17 -6.19 10.41
C LYS A 15 0.25 -6.63 8.96
N SER A 16 0.32 -5.67 8.06
CA SER A 16 0.52 -5.93 6.64
C SER A 16 1.97 -5.66 6.27
N MET A 17 2.52 -6.54 5.45
CA MET A 17 3.91 -6.42 5.01
C MET A 17 3.99 -6.52 3.49
N VAL A 18 4.93 -5.81 2.90
CA VAL A 18 5.30 -5.97 1.50
C VAL A 18 6.66 -6.63 1.47
N ILE A 19 6.73 -7.79 0.82
CA ILE A 19 7.94 -8.60 0.77
C ILE A 19 8.43 -8.63 -0.69
N PRO A 20 9.69 -8.21 -0.95
CA PRO A 20 10.24 -8.29 -2.29
C PRO A 20 10.59 -9.73 -2.65
N LEU A 21 10.32 -10.10 -3.90
CA LEU A 21 10.76 -11.37 -4.45
C LEU A 21 12.22 -11.27 -4.95
N ALA A 22 12.80 -12.40 -5.35
CA ALA A 22 14.20 -12.47 -5.69
C ALA A 22 14.62 -11.53 -6.83
N ASP A 23 13.71 -11.20 -7.74
CA ASP A 23 13.97 -10.32 -8.89
C ASP A 23 13.73 -8.82 -8.60
N ALA A 24 13.34 -8.48 -7.36
CA ALA A 24 13.16 -7.08 -6.97
C ALA A 24 14.51 -6.42 -6.71
N ASP A 25 14.61 -5.12 -7.03
CA ASP A 25 15.81 -4.32 -6.74
C ASP A 25 15.94 -3.93 -5.28
N PHE A 26 14.88 -4.11 -4.50
CA PHE A 26 14.83 -3.77 -3.09
C PHE A 26 14.90 -5.04 -2.23
N HIS A 27 15.72 -5.02 -1.19
CA HIS A 27 15.97 -6.17 -0.32
C HIS A 27 15.61 -5.89 1.14
N GLY A 28 14.47 -5.26 1.37
CA GLY A 28 13.97 -5.02 2.71
C GLY A 28 12.52 -5.47 2.81
N VAL A 29 11.92 -5.27 3.98
CA VAL A 29 10.51 -5.55 4.21
C VAL A 29 9.85 -4.26 4.67
N VAL A 30 8.73 -3.89 4.03
CA VAL A 30 7.92 -2.76 4.46
C VAL A 30 6.79 -3.28 5.33
N GLN A 31 6.67 -2.76 6.54
CA GLN A 31 5.59 -3.12 7.46
C GLN A 31 4.64 -1.95 7.64
N GLY A 32 3.37 -2.24 7.84
CA GLY A 32 2.37 -1.23 8.07
C GLY A 32 1.20 -1.72 8.92
N ASN A 33 0.36 -0.77 9.31
CA ASN A 33 -0.85 -1.04 10.08
C ASN A 33 -2.01 -1.44 9.15
N LYS A 34 -3.23 -1.49 9.72
CA LYS A 34 -4.43 -1.84 8.96
C LYS A 34 -4.69 -0.90 7.78
N THR A 35 -4.39 0.38 7.93
CA THR A 35 -4.53 1.36 6.85
C THR A 35 -3.66 0.97 5.65
N VAL A 36 -2.40 0.64 5.90
CA VAL A 36 -1.50 0.17 4.86
C VAL A 36 -2.03 -1.12 4.22
N GLY A 37 -2.58 -2.03 5.02
CA GLY A 37 -3.19 -3.26 4.52
C GLY A 37 -4.30 -3.01 3.50
N VAL A 38 -5.19 -2.07 3.79
CA VAL A 38 -6.27 -1.72 2.87
C VAL A 38 -5.73 -1.09 1.60
N ILE A 39 -4.72 -0.21 1.72
CA ILE A 39 -4.07 0.38 0.55
C ILE A 39 -3.47 -0.70 -0.35
N LEU A 40 -2.79 -1.66 0.24
CA LEU A 40 -2.18 -2.77 -0.51
C LEU A 40 -3.25 -3.67 -1.16
N ASP A 41 -4.39 -3.89 -0.49
CA ASP A 41 -5.51 -4.62 -1.07
C ASP A 41 -6.06 -3.91 -2.31
N CYS A 42 -6.16 -2.59 -2.27
CA CYS A 42 -6.58 -1.80 -3.42
C CYS A 42 -5.58 -1.95 -4.59
N LEU A 43 -4.29 -2.03 -4.27
CA LEU A 43 -3.23 -2.17 -5.28
C LEU A 43 -3.12 -3.58 -5.86
N SER A 44 -3.89 -4.54 -5.37
CA SER A 44 -3.97 -5.87 -5.98
C SER A 44 -4.58 -5.84 -7.38
N GLN A 45 -5.28 -4.77 -7.70
CA GLN A 45 -5.84 -4.48 -9.02
C GLN A 45 -5.38 -3.10 -9.45
N ASP A 46 -5.45 -2.81 -10.74
CA ASP A 46 -5.12 -1.48 -11.23
C ASP A 46 -6.09 -0.46 -10.61
N THR A 47 -5.56 0.57 -9.98
CA THR A 47 -6.34 1.55 -9.25
C THR A 47 -5.69 2.93 -9.33
N THR A 48 -6.35 3.92 -8.72
CA THR A 48 -5.84 5.29 -8.62
C THR A 48 -5.77 5.69 -7.15
N GLU A 49 -4.96 6.72 -6.86
CA GLU A 49 -4.87 7.29 -5.52
C GLU A 49 -6.25 7.74 -5.01
N GLU A 50 -7.07 8.35 -5.87
CA GLU A 50 -8.41 8.79 -5.50
C GLU A 50 -9.31 7.62 -5.12
N GLU A 51 -9.24 6.51 -5.84
CA GLU A 51 -10.01 5.32 -5.53
C GLU A 51 -9.57 4.72 -4.19
N ILE A 52 -8.28 4.74 -3.90
CA ILE A 52 -7.74 4.25 -2.62
C ILE A 52 -8.24 5.13 -1.47
N VAL A 53 -8.18 6.45 -1.63
CA VAL A 53 -8.68 7.39 -0.61
C VAL A 53 -10.17 7.15 -0.37
N SER A 54 -10.94 6.98 -1.42
CA SER A 54 -12.38 6.71 -1.31
C SER A 54 -12.65 5.43 -0.52
N ALA A 55 -11.92 4.36 -0.81
CA ALA A 55 -12.07 3.08 -0.12
C ALA A 55 -11.74 3.21 1.36
N LEU A 56 -10.71 3.97 1.72
CA LEU A 56 -10.35 4.20 3.12
C LEU A 56 -11.38 5.05 3.85
N CYS A 57 -11.92 6.08 3.19
CA CYS A 57 -12.97 6.92 3.78
C CYS A 57 -14.24 6.12 4.07
N ASP A 58 -14.54 5.10 3.26
CA ASP A 58 -15.68 4.21 3.48
C ASP A 58 -15.47 3.26 4.66
N ARG A 59 -14.24 2.91 4.97
CA ARG A 59 -13.91 1.91 5.99
C ARG A 59 -13.52 2.50 7.33
N PHE A 60 -12.99 3.71 7.36
CA PHE A 60 -12.47 4.34 8.56
C PHE A 60 -13.14 5.68 8.82
N ASP A 61 -13.45 5.95 10.08
CA ASP A 61 -13.94 7.23 10.53
C ASP A 61 -12.74 8.14 10.76
N GLY A 62 -12.44 9.00 9.82
CA GLY A 62 -11.32 9.91 9.95
C GLY A 62 -11.50 11.12 9.07
N ASP A 63 -10.66 12.12 9.28
CA ASP A 63 -10.64 13.31 8.46
C ASP A 63 -10.13 12.92 7.05
N PRO A 64 -10.93 13.15 5.99
CA PRO A 64 -10.48 12.82 4.63
C PRO A 64 -9.15 13.46 4.25
N ALA A 65 -8.82 14.63 4.77
CA ALA A 65 -7.54 15.28 4.50
C ALA A 65 -6.37 14.48 5.10
N VAL A 66 -6.55 13.94 6.30
CA VAL A 66 -5.54 13.10 6.95
C VAL A 66 -5.39 11.77 6.20
N ILE A 67 -6.50 11.15 5.82
CA ILE A 67 -6.48 9.90 5.06
C ILE A 67 -5.76 10.11 3.73
N ARG A 68 -6.04 11.20 3.03
CA ARG A 68 -5.39 11.52 1.76
C ARG A 68 -3.87 11.67 1.93
N ALA A 69 -3.44 12.35 3.00
CA ALA A 69 -2.01 12.52 3.29
C ALA A 69 -1.34 11.18 3.59
N ASP A 70 -2.00 10.31 4.36
CA ASP A 70 -1.48 8.97 4.67
C ASP A 70 -1.34 8.11 3.42
N VAL A 71 -2.33 8.15 2.54
CA VAL A 71 -2.28 7.42 1.26
C VAL A 71 -1.11 7.92 0.42
N ALA A 72 -0.94 9.22 0.31
CA ALA A 72 0.16 9.81 -0.46
C ALA A 72 1.52 9.37 0.08
N ASP A 73 1.69 9.35 1.41
CA ASP A 73 2.93 8.93 2.05
C ASP A 73 3.25 7.46 1.75
N VAL A 74 2.26 6.58 1.88
CA VAL A 74 2.44 5.15 1.62
C VAL A 74 2.79 4.92 0.15
N ILE A 75 2.08 5.56 -0.76
CA ILE A 75 2.33 5.42 -2.19
C ILE A 75 3.74 5.93 -2.55
N ALA A 76 4.17 7.05 -1.96
CA ALA A 76 5.51 7.57 -2.20
C ALA A 76 6.59 6.58 -1.76
N LYS A 77 6.42 5.95 -0.61
CA LYS A 77 7.36 4.94 -0.11
C LYS A 77 7.39 3.71 -1.02
N LEU A 78 6.22 3.25 -1.47
CA LEU A 78 6.14 2.09 -2.36
C LEU A 78 6.78 2.39 -3.72
N ARG A 79 6.64 3.61 -4.23
CA ARG A 79 7.31 4.02 -5.47
C ARG A 79 8.82 4.09 -5.30
N GLU A 80 9.28 4.58 -4.15
CA GLU A 80 10.70 4.70 -3.86
C GLU A 80 11.42 3.35 -3.92
N ILE A 81 10.77 2.30 -3.44
CA ILE A 81 11.34 0.93 -3.47
C ILE A 81 11.00 0.17 -4.75
N GLY A 82 10.28 0.79 -5.68
CA GLY A 82 9.91 0.15 -6.93
C GLY A 82 8.76 -0.84 -6.83
N ALA A 83 7.94 -0.74 -5.79
CA ALA A 83 6.84 -1.68 -5.56
C ALA A 83 5.57 -1.35 -6.34
N ILE A 84 5.47 -0.19 -6.97
CA ILE A 84 4.31 0.23 -7.75
C ILE A 84 4.70 0.35 -9.23
N GLU A 85 3.86 -0.22 -10.07
CA GLU A 85 3.97 -0.07 -11.53
C GLU A 85 3.37 1.25 -11.98
#